data_b8bc6eef0b1222484692eeadbe0674b1
#
_entry.id   b8bc6eef0b1222484692eeadbe0674b1
#
_cell.length_a   1.000
_cell.length_b   1.000
_cell.length_c   1.000
_cell.angle_alpha   90.00
_cell.angle_beta   90.00
_cell.angle_gamma   90.00
#
_symmetry.space_group_name_H-M   'P 1'
#
loop_
_entity.id
_entity.type
_entity.pdbx_description
1 polymer ?
#
loop_
_entity_poly.entity_id
_entity_poly.type
_entity_poly.pdbx_seq_one_letter_code
_entity_poly.pdbx_strand_id
1 'polypeptide(L)'
;DCGYDPVTKELYARDNVGAAPPEQVNDAGWIRWRANDLNRFLKRLSQRLKAIDWRVLITNAPVQFPFSYVNFAQEYPAWVREGSVDFISPQIYWSTSAQYERELGLQMSRLEDVTRL
;
A
#
# COMPACT_ATOMS: atom_id res chain seq x y z
N ASP A 1 -7.80 -8.71 -14.14
CA ASP A 1 -7.89 -8.55 -12.69
C ASP A 1 -6.55 -8.85 -12.06
N CYS A 2 -5.97 -7.87 -11.36
CA CYS A 2 -4.66 -8.03 -10.76
C CYS A 2 -4.70 -9.06 -9.62
N GLY A 3 -3.75 -10.00 -9.63
CA GLY A 3 -3.58 -10.96 -8.56
C GLY A 3 -4.23 -12.32 -8.77
N TYR A 4 -4.85 -12.56 -9.94
CA TYR A 4 -5.41 -13.88 -10.28
C TYR A 4 -4.60 -14.63 -11.36
N ASP A 5 -3.36 -14.22 -11.58
CA ASP A 5 -2.41 -14.93 -12.41
C ASP A 5 -1.98 -16.27 -11.75
N PRO A 6 -1.46 -17.22 -12.53
CA PRO A 6 -1.10 -18.55 -12.03
C PRO A 6 -0.11 -18.51 -10.86
N VAL A 7 0.89 -17.62 -10.91
CA VAL A 7 1.91 -17.51 -9.86
C VAL A 7 1.30 -17.02 -8.55
N THR A 8 0.48 -15.97 -8.61
CA THR A 8 -0.19 -15.43 -7.43
C THR A 8 -1.15 -16.45 -6.80
N LYS A 9 -1.89 -17.23 -7.63
CA LYS A 9 -2.75 -18.32 -7.15
C LYS A 9 -1.97 -19.41 -6.44
N GLU A 10 -0.83 -19.81 -6.98
CA GLU A 10 0.05 -20.80 -6.38
C GLU A 10 0.61 -20.32 -5.04
N LEU A 11 1.08 -19.07 -4.97
CA LEU A 11 1.57 -18.47 -3.74
C LEU A 11 0.48 -18.38 -2.66
N TYR A 12 -0.73 -18.00 -3.06
CA TYR A 12 -1.87 -17.95 -2.14
C TYR A 12 -2.21 -19.34 -1.59
N ALA A 13 -2.29 -20.35 -2.46
CA ALA A 13 -2.56 -21.72 -2.07
C ALA A 13 -1.50 -22.27 -1.10
N ARG A 14 -0.24 -21.98 -1.37
CA ARG A 14 0.87 -22.35 -0.46
C ARG A 14 0.68 -21.74 0.94
N ASP A 15 0.30 -20.48 1.03
CA ASP A 15 0.16 -19.76 2.29
C ASP A 15 -1.18 -20.06 3.00
N ASN A 16 -2.15 -20.64 2.30
CA ASN A 16 -3.50 -20.91 2.79
C ASN A 16 -3.92 -22.40 2.66
N VAL A 17 -3.01 -23.31 2.92
CA VAL A 17 -3.26 -24.77 3.01
C VAL A 17 -3.92 -25.35 1.76
N GLY A 18 -3.51 -24.87 0.59
CA GLY A 18 -4.03 -25.34 -0.71
C GLY A 18 -5.33 -24.67 -1.17
N ALA A 19 -5.85 -23.69 -0.42
CA ALA A 19 -7.06 -22.97 -0.80
C ALA A 19 -6.86 -22.10 -2.04
N ALA A 20 -7.87 -22.01 -2.90
CA ALA A 20 -7.90 -21.04 -3.99
C ALA A 20 -8.18 -19.63 -3.44
N PRO A 21 -7.70 -18.57 -4.12
CA PRO A 21 -8.09 -17.21 -3.78
C PRO A 21 -9.60 -17.01 -3.86
N PRO A 22 -10.20 -16.13 -3.04
CA PRO A 22 -11.61 -15.78 -3.16
C PRO A 22 -11.97 -15.29 -4.56
N GLU A 23 -13.17 -15.64 -5.06
CA GLU A 23 -13.66 -15.15 -6.34
C GLU A 23 -13.96 -13.65 -6.33
N GLN A 24 -14.33 -13.13 -5.15
CA GLN A 24 -14.62 -11.70 -4.96
C GLN A 24 -13.34 -10.89 -4.80
N VAL A 25 -13.09 -10.00 -5.75
CA VAL A 25 -11.90 -9.13 -5.77
C VAL A 25 -11.78 -8.20 -4.54
N ASN A 26 -12.92 -7.88 -3.91
CA ASN A 26 -13.02 -7.03 -2.73
C ASN A 26 -13.12 -7.82 -1.41
N ASP A 27 -12.88 -9.13 -1.43
CA ASP A 27 -12.75 -9.91 -0.19
C ASP A 27 -11.66 -9.32 0.70
N ALA A 28 -11.99 -9.07 1.97
CA ALA A 28 -11.08 -8.40 2.90
C ALA A 28 -9.80 -9.21 3.19
N GLY A 29 -9.91 -10.53 3.28
CA GLY A 29 -8.77 -11.43 3.47
C GLY A 29 -7.85 -11.43 2.25
N TRP A 30 -8.44 -11.44 1.05
CA TRP A 30 -7.72 -11.37 -0.21
C TRP A 30 -6.97 -10.04 -0.40
N ILE A 31 -7.63 -8.90 -0.09
CA ILE A 31 -6.99 -7.59 -0.11
C ILE A 31 -5.83 -7.56 0.89
N ARG A 32 -6.05 -8.03 2.11
CA ARG A 32 -5.03 -8.05 3.18
C ARG A 32 -3.83 -8.92 2.80
N TRP A 33 -4.07 -10.11 2.25
CA TRP A 33 -2.98 -11.00 1.83
C TRP A 33 -2.10 -10.35 0.77
N ARG A 34 -2.69 -9.76 -0.27
CA ARG A 34 -1.96 -9.03 -1.32
C ARG A 34 -1.21 -7.80 -0.78
N ALA A 35 -1.86 -7.04 0.10
CA ALA A 35 -1.23 -5.88 0.73
C ALA A 35 -0.02 -6.27 1.58
N ASN A 36 -0.10 -7.36 2.32
CA ASN A 36 1.01 -7.88 3.11
C ASN A 36 2.21 -8.26 2.24
N ASP A 37 1.99 -8.83 1.06
CA ASP A 37 3.06 -9.16 0.11
C ASP A 37 3.73 -7.89 -0.43
N LEU A 38 2.94 -6.91 -0.82
CA LEU A 38 3.44 -5.62 -1.30
C LEU A 38 4.20 -4.87 -0.19
N ASN A 39 3.70 -4.89 1.04
CA ASN A 39 4.37 -4.30 2.20
C ASN A 39 5.74 -4.96 2.44
N ARG A 40 5.80 -6.31 2.41
CA ARG A 40 7.07 -7.05 2.56
C ARG A 40 8.06 -6.74 1.44
N PHE A 41 7.58 -6.66 0.20
CA PHE A 41 8.41 -6.29 -0.94
C PHE A 41 9.02 -4.90 -0.77
N LEU A 42 8.19 -3.90 -0.47
CA LEU A 42 8.63 -2.51 -0.32
C LEU A 42 9.61 -2.35 0.84
N LYS A 43 9.37 -3.01 1.95
CA LYS A 43 10.28 -3.02 3.10
C LYS A 43 11.66 -3.57 2.72
N ARG A 44 11.72 -4.71 2.02
CA ARG A 44 12.99 -5.30 1.55
C ARG A 44 13.69 -4.40 0.54
N LEU A 45 12.93 -3.79 -0.38
CA LEU A 45 13.47 -2.85 -1.36
C LEU A 45 14.12 -1.65 -0.66
N SER A 46 13.40 -1.04 0.29
CA SER A 46 13.88 0.08 1.09
C SER A 46 15.18 -0.27 1.81
N GLN A 47 15.20 -1.40 2.52
CA GLN A 47 16.40 -1.86 3.22
C GLN A 47 17.61 -2.03 2.29
N ARG A 48 17.40 -2.61 1.10
CA ARG A 48 18.48 -2.80 0.12
C ARG A 48 18.99 -1.49 -0.46
N LEU A 49 18.10 -0.56 -0.79
CA LEU A 49 18.50 0.75 -1.31
C LEU A 49 19.25 1.56 -0.26
N LYS A 50 18.75 1.60 0.97
CA LYS A 50 19.40 2.30 2.08
C LYS A 50 20.73 1.65 2.50
N ALA A 51 20.93 0.38 2.25
CA ALA A 51 22.21 -0.29 2.47
C ALA A 51 23.27 0.11 1.43
N ILE A 52 22.85 0.52 0.22
CA ILE A 52 23.77 1.05 -0.81
C ILE A 52 24.12 2.51 -0.48
N ASP A 53 23.12 3.33 -0.20
CA ASP A 53 23.30 4.73 0.24
C ASP A 53 22.12 5.10 1.17
N TRP A 54 22.42 5.27 2.45
CA TRP A 54 21.41 5.63 3.46
C TRP A 54 20.72 6.97 3.20
N ARG A 55 21.32 7.84 2.39
CA ARG A 55 20.80 9.18 2.02
C ARG A 55 19.72 9.12 0.93
N VAL A 56 19.57 8.00 0.24
CA VAL A 56 18.52 7.83 -0.77
C VAL A 56 17.17 8.04 -0.14
N LEU A 57 16.38 8.95 -0.70
CA LEU A 57 14.99 9.18 -0.30
C LEU A 57 14.08 8.30 -1.17
N ILE A 58 13.24 7.54 -0.49
CA ILE A 58 12.26 6.64 -1.11
C ILE A 58 10.89 7.29 -0.98
N THR A 59 10.25 7.53 -2.10
CA THR A 59 8.93 8.13 -2.16
C THR A 59 7.98 7.28 -3.00
N ASN A 60 6.68 7.43 -2.75
CA ASN A 60 5.64 6.84 -3.57
C ASN A 60 4.52 7.84 -3.81
N ALA A 61 3.88 7.75 -4.97
CA ALA A 61 2.76 8.60 -5.38
C ALA A 61 1.48 7.76 -5.57
N PRO A 62 0.87 7.23 -4.49
CA PRO A 62 -0.32 6.41 -4.57
C PRO A 62 -1.57 7.26 -4.81
N VAL A 63 -2.66 6.64 -5.24
CA VAL A 63 -3.98 7.27 -5.16
C VAL A 63 -4.43 7.34 -3.69
N GLN A 64 -5.48 8.12 -3.41
CA GLN A 64 -5.93 8.37 -2.03
C GLN A 64 -6.29 7.07 -1.28
N PHE A 65 -5.93 7.02 -0.01
CA PHE A 65 -6.37 5.96 0.90
C PHE A 65 -7.82 6.27 1.39
N PRO A 66 -8.73 5.29 1.53
CA PRO A 66 -8.50 3.84 1.44
C PRO A 66 -8.65 3.25 0.03
N PHE A 67 -8.95 4.04 -0.98
CA PHE A 67 -9.13 3.55 -2.35
C PHE A 67 -7.88 2.81 -2.85
N SER A 68 -6.69 3.32 -2.57
CA SER A 68 -5.40 2.70 -2.90
C SER A 68 -5.26 1.30 -2.29
N TYR A 69 -5.68 1.12 -1.05
CA TYR A 69 -5.65 -0.16 -0.36
C TYR A 69 -6.66 -1.16 -0.95
N VAL A 70 -7.92 -0.74 -1.09
CA VAL A 70 -9.00 -1.63 -1.53
C VAL A 70 -8.78 -2.10 -2.97
N ASN A 71 -8.37 -1.19 -3.87
CA ASN A 71 -8.28 -1.50 -5.29
C ASN A 71 -6.90 -1.97 -5.75
N PHE A 72 -5.82 -1.49 -5.10
CA PHE A 72 -4.45 -1.75 -5.53
C PHE A 72 -3.57 -2.41 -4.46
N ALA A 73 -4.15 -2.77 -3.32
CA ALA A 73 -3.44 -3.31 -2.16
C ALA A 73 -2.31 -2.38 -1.64
N GLN A 74 -2.37 -1.08 -1.95
CA GLN A 74 -1.38 -0.08 -1.55
C GLN A 74 -1.74 0.49 -0.17
N GLU A 75 -1.15 -0.06 0.87
CA GLU A 75 -1.36 0.34 2.26
C GLU A 75 -0.29 1.36 2.69
N TYR A 76 -0.22 2.50 2.02
CA TYR A 76 0.85 3.46 2.26
C TYR A 76 0.92 4.06 3.69
N PRO A 77 -0.16 4.13 4.50
CA PRO A 77 -0.01 4.47 5.91
C PRO A 77 0.89 3.49 6.67
N ALA A 78 0.82 2.19 6.35
CA ALA A 78 1.72 1.20 6.93
C ALA A 78 3.17 1.41 6.47
N TRP A 79 3.38 1.80 5.21
CA TRP A 79 4.72 2.03 4.67
C TRP A 79 5.44 3.20 5.35
N VAL A 80 4.70 4.29 5.64
CA VAL A 80 5.23 5.43 6.40
C VAL A 80 5.54 5.02 7.84
N ARG A 81 4.59 4.37 8.51
CA ARG A 81 4.78 3.90 9.90
C ARG A 81 6.00 2.99 10.05
N GLU A 82 6.23 2.09 9.09
CA GLU A 82 7.33 1.14 9.12
C GLU A 82 8.66 1.71 8.59
N GLY A 83 8.68 2.94 8.12
CA GLY A 83 9.85 3.57 7.51
C GLY A 83 10.26 2.92 6.18
N SER A 84 9.33 2.27 5.48
CA SER A 84 9.59 1.70 4.16
C SER A 84 9.63 2.74 3.06
N VAL A 85 9.01 3.90 3.29
CA VAL A 85 9.11 5.11 2.47
C VAL A 85 9.40 6.31 3.37
N ASP A 86 10.12 7.30 2.85
CA ASP A 86 10.47 8.52 3.59
C ASP A 86 9.34 9.55 3.52
N PHE A 87 8.61 9.60 2.41
CA PHE A 87 7.41 10.44 2.26
C PHE A 87 6.48 9.95 1.15
N ILE A 88 5.22 10.40 1.21
CA ILE A 88 4.16 10.06 0.26
C ILE A 88 3.69 11.33 -0.44
N SER A 89 3.47 11.23 -1.76
CA SER A 89 2.86 12.27 -2.59
C SER A 89 1.54 11.76 -3.16
N PRO A 90 0.42 11.81 -2.42
CA PRO A 90 -0.85 11.25 -2.89
C PRO A 90 -1.31 11.94 -4.16
N GLN A 91 -1.78 11.16 -5.14
CA GLN A 91 -2.37 11.66 -6.37
C GLN A 91 -3.79 12.17 -6.08
N ILE A 92 -3.93 13.48 -5.91
CA ILE A 92 -5.20 14.14 -5.62
C ILE A 92 -5.61 14.98 -6.83
N TYR A 93 -6.62 14.51 -7.57
CA TYR A 93 -7.12 15.15 -8.79
C TYR A 93 -8.54 15.68 -8.56
N TRP A 94 -8.64 16.88 -8.00
CA TRP A 94 -9.93 17.56 -7.80
C TRP A 94 -10.00 18.85 -8.60
N SER A 95 -11.23 19.22 -9.01
CA SER A 95 -11.46 20.39 -9.88
C SER A 95 -11.49 21.72 -9.13
N THR A 96 -11.57 21.71 -7.79
CA THR A 96 -11.58 22.92 -6.97
C THR A 96 -10.56 22.83 -5.83
N SER A 97 -10.00 23.99 -5.42
CA SER A 97 -9.07 24.08 -4.30
C SER A 97 -9.69 23.55 -2.99
N ALA A 98 -10.96 23.90 -2.73
CA ALA A 98 -11.64 23.44 -1.51
C ALA A 98 -11.78 21.91 -1.43
N GLN A 99 -12.03 21.23 -2.56
CA GLN A 99 -12.04 19.76 -2.59
C GLN A 99 -10.65 19.18 -2.41
N TYR A 100 -9.65 19.77 -3.04
CA TYR A 100 -8.25 19.37 -2.89
C TYR A 100 -7.77 19.50 -1.43
N GLU A 101 -7.99 20.65 -0.81
CA GLU A 101 -7.59 20.92 0.58
C GLU A 101 -8.25 19.95 1.57
N ARG A 102 -9.56 19.71 1.39
CA ARG A 102 -10.29 18.73 2.20
C ARG A 102 -9.70 17.32 2.08
N GLU A 103 -9.45 16.87 0.85
CA GLU A 103 -8.90 15.54 0.62
C GLU A 103 -7.48 15.43 1.16
N LEU A 104 -6.65 16.42 0.93
CA LEU A 104 -5.30 16.47 1.49
C LEU A 104 -5.32 16.39 3.02
N GLY A 105 -6.19 17.16 3.69
CA GLY A 105 -6.39 17.10 5.13
C GLY A 105 -6.79 15.72 5.63
N LEU A 106 -7.68 15.03 4.90
CA LEU A 106 -8.06 13.64 5.22
C LEU A 106 -6.88 12.67 5.07
N GLN A 107 -6.06 12.82 4.04
CA GLN A 107 -4.88 11.96 3.87
C GLN A 107 -3.83 12.21 4.96
N MET A 108 -3.62 13.47 5.34
CA MET A 108 -2.69 13.84 6.41
C MET A 108 -3.15 13.29 7.77
N SER A 109 -4.42 13.42 8.13
CA SER A 109 -4.93 12.89 9.41
C SER A 109 -4.73 11.38 9.52
N ARG A 110 -4.92 10.63 8.44
CA ARG A 110 -4.67 9.19 8.41
C ARG A 110 -3.21 8.81 8.61
N LEU A 111 -2.29 9.64 8.13
CA LEU A 111 -0.86 9.45 8.37
C LEU A 111 -0.48 9.79 9.81
N GLU A 112 -1.04 10.86 10.38
CA GLU A 112 -0.79 11.24 11.78
C GLU A 112 -1.31 10.18 12.76
N ASP A 113 -2.48 9.62 12.55
CA ASP A 113 -3.06 8.56 13.39
C ASP A 113 -2.15 7.32 13.43
N VAL A 114 -1.48 7.03 12.33
CA VAL A 114 -0.59 5.88 12.21
C VAL A 114 0.79 6.13 12.82
N THR A 115 1.25 7.37 12.88
CA THR A 115 2.56 7.73 13.46
C THR A 115 2.51 7.96 14.97
N ARG A 116 1.33 8.06 15.57
CA ARG A 116 1.12 8.25 17.03
C ARG A 116 1.03 6.95 17.83
N LEU A 117 1.06 5.79 17.19
CA LEU A 117 1.03 4.47 17.83
C LEU A 117 2.44 3.89 17.96
#